data_c1b5425a3031de442b781ba373414d19
#
_entry.id   c1b5425a3031de442b781ba373414d19
#
_cell.length_a   1.000
_cell.length_b   1.000
_cell.length_c   1.000
_cell.angle_alpha   90.00
_cell.angle_beta   90.00
_cell.angle_gamma   90.00
#
_symmetry.space_group_name_H-M   'P 1'
#
loop_
_entity.id
_entity.type
_entity.pdbx_description
1 polymer ?
#
loop_
_entity_poly.entity_id
_entity_poly.type
_entity_poly.pdbx_seq_one_letter_code
_entity_poly.pdbx_strand_id
1 'polypeptide(L)'
;MKIAKITLALGALSLFSLSAGAQENARLSSVKQFADVVLDKAGDRYGHHSPLLANGVDPRTGKQMEWVFPDGKVTVLSNFSAQQNLMRVLVGLSNLTGEAKYKQRVAENIRYYFDHYQDASGLLLWGGHRFVDLKTLQPQGPSEKEMVHELKNAYPYYDMMFAVDDKATARFIKAFWNAHVYDWKTLETSRHGEYGKAMGALWQSDFVQQPPFFATKGLSFLNAGNDLIYSASLLYQYDGDAGALTWAKRLAEQYVLPRDKKTGLGVYQFTQPL
;
A
#
# COMPACT_ATOMS: atom_id res chain seq x y z
N MET A 1 25.66 -21.50 54.05
CA MET A 1 25.69 -20.09 53.52
C MET A 1 25.62 -20.05 52.01
N LYS A 2 24.71 -20.83 51.37
CA LYS A 2 24.49 -20.85 49.88
C LYS A 2 23.03 -20.69 49.47
N ILE A 3 22.07 -20.62 50.40
CA ILE A 3 20.65 -20.56 50.09
C ILE A 3 20.14 -19.10 49.97
N ALA A 4 20.74 -18.14 50.66
CA ALA A 4 20.29 -16.75 50.63
C ALA A 4 20.61 -15.99 49.31
N LYS A 5 21.60 -16.43 48.52
CA LYS A 5 21.94 -15.79 47.19
C LYS A 5 21.02 -16.17 46.04
N ILE A 6 20.35 -17.34 46.11
CA ILE A 6 19.44 -17.80 45.07
C ILE A 6 18.08 -17.12 45.15
N THR A 7 17.63 -16.79 46.37
CA THR A 7 16.34 -16.13 46.58
C THR A 7 16.35 -14.66 46.13
N LEU A 8 17.49 -13.94 46.23
CA LEU A 8 17.59 -12.57 45.74
C LEU A 8 17.61 -12.48 44.22
N ALA A 9 18.22 -13.48 43.54
CA ALA A 9 18.27 -13.51 42.06
C ALA A 9 16.90 -13.80 41.47
N LEU A 10 16.09 -14.66 42.07
CA LEU A 10 14.73 -14.96 41.62
C LEU A 10 13.77 -13.79 41.84
N GLY A 11 13.92 -13.04 42.93
CA GLY A 11 13.14 -11.84 43.22
C GLY A 11 13.41 -10.69 42.24
N ALA A 12 14.66 -10.52 41.80
CA ALA A 12 15.03 -9.50 40.81
C ALA A 12 14.53 -9.83 39.39
N LEU A 13 14.57 -11.11 38.99
CA LEU A 13 14.02 -11.53 37.69
C LEU A 13 12.49 -11.37 37.62
N SER A 14 11.76 -11.66 38.70
CA SER A 14 10.31 -11.52 38.73
C SER A 14 9.86 -10.05 38.71
N LEU A 15 10.62 -9.13 39.31
CA LEU A 15 10.35 -7.69 39.25
C LEU A 15 10.61 -7.08 37.87
N PHE A 16 11.66 -7.55 37.17
CA PHE A 16 11.93 -7.12 35.79
C PHE A 16 10.88 -7.62 34.80
N SER A 17 10.40 -8.86 34.93
CA SER A 17 9.36 -9.39 34.09
C SER A 17 8.00 -8.70 34.31
N LEU A 18 7.66 -8.33 35.54
CA LEU A 18 6.44 -7.57 35.87
C LEU A 18 6.48 -6.15 35.30
N SER A 19 7.61 -5.47 35.34
CA SER A 19 7.74 -4.12 34.79
C SER A 19 7.72 -4.09 33.25
N ALA A 20 8.32 -5.08 32.59
CA ALA A 20 8.27 -5.22 31.13
C ALA A 20 6.87 -5.55 30.66
N GLY A 21 6.17 -6.46 31.30
CA GLY A 21 4.79 -6.82 30.99
C GLY A 21 3.80 -5.68 31.21
N ALA A 22 3.95 -4.89 32.27
CA ALA A 22 3.11 -3.72 32.53
C ALA A 22 3.32 -2.59 31.49
N GLN A 23 4.56 -2.38 31.02
CA GLN A 23 4.86 -1.39 30.00
C GLN A 23 4.38 -1.85 28.61
N GLU A 24 4.50 -3.13 28.32
CA GLU A 24 3.98 -3.72 27.06
C GLU A 24 2.46 -3.63 27.02
N ASN A 25 1.76 -3.95 28.08
CA ASN A 25 0.31 -3.80 28.19
C ASN A 25 -0.14 -2.34 28.03
N ALA A 26 0.57 -1.36 28.54
CA ALA A 26 0.24 0.06 28.38
C ALA A 26 0.36 0.53 26.93
N ARG A 27 1.39 0.10 26.20
CA ARG A 27 1.55 0.41 24.77
C ARG A 27 0.44 -0.22 23.93
N LEU A 28 0.17 -1.50 24.15
CA LEU A 28 -0.90 -2.20 23.43
C LEU A 28 -2.25 -1.55 23.71
N SER A 29 -2.52 -1.18 24.96
CA SER A 29 -3.74 -0.45 25.34
C SER A 29 -3.88 0.88 24.61
N SER A 30 -2.79 1.65 24.48
CA SER A 30 -2.79 2.92 23.75
C SER A 30 -3.08 2.73 22.26
N VAL A 31 -2.46 1.72 21.62
CA VAL A 31 -2.72 1.40 20.21
C VAL A 31 -4.16 0.92 20.00
N LYS A 32 -4.68 0.12 20.93
CA LYS A 32 -6.06 -0.33 20.90
C LYS A 32 -7.04 0.84 21.03
N GLN A 33 -6.81 1.74 21.97
CA GLN A 33 -7.63 2.95 22.15
C GLN A 33 -7.62 3.82 20.88
N PHE A 34 -6.44 4.01 20.28
CA PHE A 34 -6.32 4.72 18.99
C PHE A 34 -7.16 4.04 17.90
N ALA A 35 -7.04 2.71 17.75
CA ALA A 35 -7.78 1.97 16.74
C ALA A 35 -9.31 2.04 16.97
N ASP A 36 -9.77 1.91 18.20
CA ASP A 36 -11.19 2.01 18.55
C ASP A 36 -11.74 3.41 18.22
N VAL A 37 -11.00 4.47 18.55
CA VAL A 37 -11.36 5.85 18.20
C VAL A 37 -11.40 6.04 16.69
N VAL A 38 -10.43 5.51 15.95
CA VAL A 38 -10.43 5.59 14.48
C VAL A 38 -11.64 4.89 13.89
N LEU A 39 -11.95 3.67 14.31
CA LEU A 39 -13.11 2.93 13.79
C LEU A 39 -14.45 3.61 14.13
N ASP A 40 -14.55 4.24 15.29
CA ASP A 40 -15.75 4.98 15.71
C ASP A 40 -15.88 6.33 15.00
N LYS A 41 -14.81 7.12 14.95
CA LYS A 41 -14.87 8.52 14.48
C LYS A 41 -14.61 8.71 13.01
N ALA A 42 -13.76 7.86 12.38
CA ALA A 42 -13.44 7.96 10.96
C ALA A 42 -14.43 7.23 10.04
N GLY A 43 -15.33 6.39 10.57
CA GLY A 43 -16.32 5.65 9.79
C GLY A 43 -17.28 6.56 9.02
N ASP A 44 -17.93 6.00 8.00
CA ASP A 44 -18.96 6.70 7.21
C ASP A 44 -20.10 7.22 8.10
N ARG A 45 -20.42 8.51 7.96
CA ARG A 45 -21.47 9.22 8.70
C ARG A 45 -22.50 9.88 7.78
N TYR A 46 -22.42 9.60 6.49
CA TYR A 46 -23.18 10.29 5.46
C TYR A 46 -24.36 9.45 4.94
N GLY A 47 -24.63 8.32 5.59
CA GLY A 47 -25.80 7.46 5.33
C GLY A 47 -25.59 6.39 4.27
N HIS A 48 -24.37 6.24 3.74
CA HIS A 48 -24.07 5.20 2.75
C HIS A 48 -23.75 3.85 3.40
N HIS A 49 -23.46 3.83 4.70
CA HIS A 49 -23.05 2.63 5.43
C HIS A 49 -21.83 1.92 4.83
N SER A 50 -20.95 2.67 4.18
CA SER A 50 -19.73 2.12 3.59
C SER A 50 -18.70 1.76 4.68
N PRO A 51 -17.82 0.77 4.46
CA PRO A 51 -16.76 0.43 5.40
C PRO A 51 -15.58 1.41 5.35
N LEU A 52 -15.64 2.43 4.50
CA LEU A 52 -14.55 3.37 4.28
C LEU A 52 -14.30 4.24 5.51
N LEU A 53 -13.06 4.70 5.64
CA LEU A 53 -12.61 5.56 6.73
C LEU A 53 -12.14 6.91 6.20
N ALA A 54 -12.47 7.98 6.90
CA ALA A 54 -11.90 9.30 6.64
C ALA A 54 -10.38 9.29 6.90
N ASN A 55 -9.62 10.03 6.11
CA ASN A 55 -8.16 10.12 6.25
C ASN A 55 -7.70 10.83 7.52
N GLY A 56 -8.54 11.64 8.11
CA GLY A 56 -8.20 12.37 9.32
C GLY A 56 -9.42 12.64 10.21
N VAL A 57 -9.15 12.62 11.51
CA VAL A 57 -10.10 13.01 12.56
C VAL A 57 -9.38 14.01 13.47
N ASP A 58 -10.02 15.13 13.76
CA ASP A 58 -9.51 16.08 14.74
C ASP A 58 -9.54 15.42 16.14
N PRO A 59 -8.41 15.22 16.81
CA PRO A 59 -8.35 14.51 18.07
C PRO A 59 -9.05 15.24 19.23
N ARG A 60 -9.29 16.54 19.11
CA ARG A 60 -9.94 17.36 20.15
C ARG A 60 -11.45 17.32 20.02
N THR A 61 -11.95 17.30 18.80
CA THR A 61 -13.40 17.41 18.54
C THR A 61 -14.03 16.10 18.09
N GLY A 62 -13.24 15.12 17.67
CA GLY A 62 -13.71 13.87 17.06
C GLY A 62 -14.39 14.07 15.70
N LYS A 63 -14.29 15.25 15.09
CA LYS A 63 -14.86 15.52 13.78
C LYS A 63 -13.92 15.04 12.67
N GLN A 64 -14.50 14.51 11.60
CA GLN A 64 -13.75 14.18 10.39
C GLN A 64 -13.23 15.46 9.76
N MET A 65 -11.97 15.41 9.32
CA MET A 65 -11.32 16.55 8.68
C MET A 65 -11.85 16.75 7.27
N GLU A 66 -12.18 17.99 6.97
CA GLU A 66 -12.57 18.40 5.64
C GLU A 66 -11.36 18.92 4.86
N TRP A 67 -11.36 18.62 3.57
CA TRP A 67 -10.42 19.16 2.60
C TRP A 67 -11.15 20.18 1.74
N VAL A 68 -10.59 21.39 1.62
CA VAL A 68 -11.14 22.46 0.78
C VAL A 68 -10.25 22.60 -0.45
N PHE A 69 -10.82 22.38 -1.62
CA PHE A 69 -10.15 22.59 -2.90
C PHE A 69 -10.04 24.09 -3.25
N PRO A 70 -9.13 24.46 -4.18
CA PRO A 70 -8.99 25.85 -4.61
C PRO A 70 -10.27 26.49 -5.19
N ASP A 71 -11.17 25.68 -5.75
CA ASP A 71 -12.48 26.08 -6.26
C ASP A 71 -13.55 26.23 -5.15
N GLY A 72 -13.19 26.01 -3.89
CA GLY A 72 -14.08 26.08 -2.74
C GLY A 72 -14.86 24.78 -2.46
N LYS A 73 -14.70 23.75 -3.26
CA LYS A 73 -15.33 22.43 -3.01
C LYS A 73 -14.81 21.83 -1.73
N VAL A 74 -15.73 21.39 -0.87
CA VAL A 74 -15.42 20.76 0.41
C VAL A 74 -15.71 19.27 0.34
N THR A 75 -14.75 18.45 0.74
CA THR A 75 -14.85 16.98 0.73
C THR A 75 -14.27 16.37 2.00
N VAL A 76 -14.71 15.19 2.36
CA VAL A 76 -14.08 14.35 3.37
C VAL A 76 -13.38 13.20 2.68
N LEU A 77 -12.05 13.23 2.67
CA LEU A 77 -11.23 12.28 1.95
C LEU A 77 -11.22 10.91 2.58
N SER A 78 -11.43 9.87 1.77
CA SER A 78 -11.02 8.50 2.03
C SER A 78 -10.00 8.08 0.97
N ASN A 79 -8.78 7.79 1.38
CA ASN A 79 -7.70 7.46 0.46
C ASN A 79 -7.11 6.09 0.81
N PHE A 80 -7.43 5.10 0.00
CA PHE A 80 -7.01 3.71 0.21
C PHE A 80 -5.49 3.56 0.33
N SER A 81 -4.73 4.27 -0.50
CA SER A 81 -3.27 4.26 -0.48
C SER A 81 -2.72 4.79 0.86
N ALA A 82 -3.23 5.92 1.34
CA ALA A 82 -2.77 6.53 2.59
C ALA A 82 -3.08 5.67 3.83
N GLN A 83 -4.10 4.80 3.75
CA GLN A 83 -4.58 3.96 4.85
C GLN A 83 -3.90 2.58 4.93
N GLN A 84 -2.98 2.23 4.01
CA GLN A 84 -2.37 0.90 4.00
C GLN A 84 -1.62 0.55 5.29
N ASN A 85 -0.95 1.51 5.91
CA ASN A 85 -0.27 1.28 7.19
C ASN A 85 -1.25 1.17 8.35
N LEU A 86 -2.35 1.93 8.34
CA LEU A 86 -3.44 1.77 9.30
C LEU A 86 -4.04 0.35 9.22
N MET A 87 -4.27 -0.16 8.00
CA MET A 87 -4.77 -1.53 7.81
C MET A 87 -3.83 -2.57 8.40
N ARG A 88 -2.51 -2.42 8.24
CA ARG A 88 -1.51 -3.30 8.88
C ARG A 88 -1.57 -3.25 10.39
N VAL A 89 -1.72 -2.06 10.97
CA VAL A 89 -1.89 -1.89 12.43
C VAL A 89 -3.16 -2.58 12.90
N LEU A 90 -4.28 -2.41 12.22
CA LEU A 90 -5.56 -3.01 12.60
C LEU A 90 -5.50 -4.55 12.54
N VAL A 91 -4.92 -5.12 11.48
CA VAL A 91 -4.75 -6.58 11.38
C VAL A 91 -3.78 -7.09 12.44
N GLY A 92 -2.66 -6.38 12.67
CA GLY A 92 -1.70 -6.70 13.74
C GLY A 92 -2.37 -6.69 15.13
N LEU A 93 -3.27 -5.74 15.36
CA LEU A 93 -4.05 -5.66 16.61
C LEU A 93 -4.96 -6.88 16.77
N SER A 94 -5.69 -7.28 15.72
CA SER A 94 -6.50 -8.51 15.76
C SER A 94 -5.66 -9.74 16.09
N ASN A 95 -4.47 -9.85 15.49
CA ASN A 95 -3.58 -10.98 15.74
C ASN A 95 -3.03 -11.01 17.18
N LEU A 96 -2.76 -9.85 17.77
CA LEU A 96 -2.23 -9.74 19.12
C LEU A 96 -3.30 -9.90 20.22
N THR A 97 -4.51 -9.40 19.95
CA THR A 97 -5.58 -9.34 20.97
C THR A 97 -6.64 -10.43 20.84
N GLY A 98 -6.73 -11.08 19.66
CA GLY A 98 -7.83 -11.99 19.33
C GLY A 98 -9.14 -11.27 18.96
N GLU A 99 -9.19 -9.93 18.97
CA GLU A 99 -10.39 -9.16 18.62
C GLU A 99 -10.56 -9.10 17.10
N ALA A 100 -11.51 -9.83 16.57
CA ALA A 100 -11.74 -9.95 15.11
C ALA A 100 -12.14 -8.63 14.42
N LYS A 101 -12.78 -7.71 15.16
CA LYS A 101 -13.38 -6.47 14.61
C LYS A 101 -12.43 -5.63 13.77
N TYR A 102 -11.15 -5.57 14.13
CA TYR A 102 -10.16 -4.77 13.41
C TYR A 102 -9.82 -5.37 12.05
N LYS A 103 -9.51 -6.68 12.02
CA LYS A 103 -9.23 -7.39 10.76
C LYS A 103 -10.47 -7.44 9.86
N GLN A 104 -11.65 -7.61 10.46
CA GLN A 104 -12.92 -7.61 9.73
C GLN A 104 -13.14 -6.27 9.01
N ARG A 105 -12.96 -5.13 9.70
CA ARG A 105 -13.09 -3.80 9.06
C ARG A 105 -12.12 -3.62 7.89
N VAL A 106 -10.89 -4.14 8.01
CA VAL A 106 -9.91 -4.09 6.91
C VAL A 106 -10.38 -4.93 5.73
N ALA A 107 -10.89 -6.15 5.99
CA ALA A 107 -11.41 -7.02 4.93
C ALA A 107 -12.60 -6.38 4.21
N GLU A 108 -13.55 -5.81 4.95
CA GLU A 108 -14.71 -5.10 4.39
C GLU A 108 -14.29 -3.90 3.53
N ASN A 109 -13.30 -3.12 3.99
CA ASN A 109 -12.78 -1.97 3.24
C ASN A 109 -12.12 -2.41 1.92
N ILE A 110 -11.26 -3.44 1.96
CA ILE A 110 -10.62 -3.99 0.75
C ILE A 110 -11.67 -4.55 -0.21
N ARG A 111 -12.63 -5.33 0.28
CA ARG A 111 -13.73 -5.86 -0.55
C ARG A 111 -14.49 -4.73 -1.24
N TYR A 112 -14.85 -3.70 -0.48
CA TYR A 112 -15.57 -2.54 -1.00
C TYR A 112 -14.79 -1.82 -2.11
N TYR A 113 -13.46 -1.69 -1.95
CA TYR A 113 -12.61 -1.12 -3.00
C TYR A 113 -12.57 -1.97 -4.26
N PHE A 114 -12.51 -3.29 -4.15
CA PHE A 114 -12.57 -4.17 -5.32
C PHE A 114 -13.92 -4.08 -6.04
N ASP A 115 -15.01 -4.03 -5.28
CA ASP A 115 -16.35 -4.03 -5.83
C ASP A 115 -16.74 -2.69 -6.49
N HIS A 116 -16.21 -1.56 -6.00
CA HIS A 116 -16.66 -0.23 -6.40
C HIS A 116 -15.60 0.64 -7.08
N TYR A 117 -14.31 0.36 -6.88
CA TYR A 117 -13.22 1.24 -7.31
C TYR A 117 -12.11 0.51 -8.06
N GLN A 118 -12.37 -0.69 -8.55
CA GLN A 118 -11.52 -1.36 -9.53
C GLN A 118 -12.10 -1.11 -10.92
N ASP A 119 -11.32 -0.48 -11.81
CA ASP A 119 -11.78 -0.16 -13.16
C ASP A 119 -11.84 -1.38 -14.08
N ALA A 120 -12.33 -1.20 -15.32
CA ALA A 120 -12.43 -2.27 -16.30
C ALA A 120 -11.08 -2.91 -16.65
N SER A 121 -9.97 -2.17 -16.55
CA SER A 121 -8.62 -2.71 -16.77
C SER A 121 -8.12 -3.54 -15.58
N GLY A 122 -8.68 -3.37 -14.40
CA GLY A 122 -8.27 -3.99 -13.16
C GLY A 122 -7.51 -3.06 -12.22
N LEU A 123 -7.21 -1.81 -12.59
CA LEU A 123 -6.62 -0.85 -11.70
C LEU A 123 -7.59 -0.44 -10.59
N LEU A 124 -7.05 -0.31 -9.38
CA LEU A 124 -7.78 0.29 -8.27
C LEU A 124 -7.67 1.82 -8.32
N LEU A 125 -8.70 2.50 -7.82
CA LEU A 125 -8.61 3.91 -7.48
C LEU A 125 -7.54 4.07 -6.40
N TRP A 126 -6.37 4.56 -6.78
CA TRP A 126 -5.21 4.61 -5.89
C TRP A 126 -4.66 6.02 -5.76
N GLY A 127 -4.28 6.34 -4.54
CA GLY A 127 -3.94 7.70 -4.19
C GLY A 127 -2.61 8.21 -4.53
N GLY A 128 -2.01 9.16 -4.66
CA GLY A 128 -1.24 10.23 -5.04
C GLY A 128 -2.16 11.35 -5.53
N HIS A 129 -3.01 11.03 -6.48
CA HIS A 129 -3.90 11.98 -7.12
C HIS A 129 -5.39 11.59 -7.05
N ARG A 130 -5.72 10.43 -6.46
CA ARG A 130 -7.08 9.87 -6.45
C ARG A 130 -7.51 9.45 -5.06
N PHE A 131 -8.75 9.77 -4.72
CA PHE A 131 -9.39 9.40 -3.45
C PHE A 131 -10.91 9.35 -3.62
N VAL A 132 -11.60 8.92 -2.59
CA VAL A 132 -13.07 8.90 -2.53
C VAL A 132 -13.53 10.04 -1.63
N ASP A 133 -14.54 10.77 -2.04
CA ASP A 133 -15.27 11.69 -1.15
C ASP A 133 -16.31 10.89 -0.35
N LEU A 134 -16.15 10.79 0.95
CA LEU A 134 -17.09 10.06 1.81
C LEU A 134 -18.50 10.62 1.82
N LYS A 135 -18.67 11.91 1.51
CA LYS A 135 -20.00 12.55 1.45
C LYS A 135 -20.85 12.04 0.28
N THR A 136 -20.20 11.60 -0.80
CA THR A 136 -20.89 11.23 -2.05
C THR A 136 -20.52 9.83 -2.56
N LEU A 137 -19.47 9.22 -2.01
CA LEU A 137 -18.81 8.00 -2.48
C LEU A 137 -18.29 8.11 -3.93
N GLN A 138 -18.12 9.34 -4.44
CA GLN A 138 -17.60 9.54 -5.78
C GLN A 138 -16.08 9.65 -5.80
N PRO A 139 -15.40 9.06 -6.80
CA PRO A 139 -14.00 9.28 -7.05
C PRO A 139 -13.70 10.77 -7.28
N GLN A 140 -12.60 11.23 -6.67
CA GLN A 140 -12.14 12.60 -6.78
C GLN A 140 -10.67 12.63 -7.18
N GLY A 141 -10.23 13.78 -7.71
CA GLY A 141 -8.85 14.07 -8.05
C GLY A 141 -8.66 15.57 -8.29
N PRO A 142 -7.41 16.05 -8.46
CA PRO A 142 -7.14 17.48 -8.62
C PRO A 142 -7.72 18.05 -9.93
N SER A 143 -7.71 17.28 -11.01
CA SER A 143 -8.38 17.61 -12.26
C SER A 143 -8.58 16.34 -13.11
N GLU A 144 -9.47 16.36 -14.09
CA GLU A 144 -9.66 15.23 -15.01
C GLU A 144 -8.39 14.91 -15.82
N LYS A 145 -7.60 15.94 -16.15
CA LYS A 145 -6.34 15.78 -16.91
C LYS A 145 -5.21 15.16 -16.11
N GLU A 146 -5.29 15.22 -14.78
CA GLU A 146 -4.26 14.69 -13.87
C GLU A 146 -4.69 13.40 -13.19
N MET A 147 -5.69 12.72 -13.75
CA MET A 147 -6.22 11.48 -13.20
C MET A 147 -5.32 10.30 -13.56
N VAL A 148 -4.19 10.19 -12.87
CA VAL A 148 -3.23 9.10 -13.04
C VAL A 148 -3.23 8.17 -11.83
N HIS A 149 -2.96 6.91 -12.09
CA HIS A 149 -2.64 5.93 -11.07
C HIS A 149 -1.21 6.13 -10.58
N GLU A 150 -0.99 6.22 -9.28
CA GLU A 150 0.35 6.36 -8.70
C GLU A 150 0.43 5.60 -7.39
N LEU A 151 1.28 4.57 -7.31
CA LEU A 151 1.67 3.98 -6.03
C LEU A 151 2.60 4.97 -5.32
N LYS A 152 2.17 5.42 -4.16
CA LYS A 152 2.88 6.42 -3.37
C LYS A 152 2.66 6.17 -1.89
N ASN A 153 3.72 6.43 -1.11
CA ASN A 153 3.72 6.46 0.35
C ASN A 153 3.72 5.10 1.05
N ALA A 154 2.99 4.09 0.59
CA ALA A 154 2.97 2.78 1.22
C ALA A 154 2.66 1.68 0.21
N TYR A 155 3.31 0.54 0.36
CA TYR A 155 2.96 -0.64 -0.43
C TYR A 155 1.53 -1.08 -0.15
N PRO A 156 0.79 -1.54 -1.17
CA PRO A 156 -0.48 -2.21 -0.95
C PRO A 156 -0.33 -3.37 0.04
N TYR A 157 -1.34 -3.59 0.84
CA TYR A 157 -1.33 -4.72 1.79
C TYR A 157 -1.74 -6.01 1.08
N TYR A 158 -0.90 -6.46 0.14
CA TYR A 158 -1.17 -7.57 -0.75
C TYR A 158 -1.57 -8.85 -0.02
N ASP A 159 -0.92 -9.20 1.09
CA ASP A 159 -1.28 -10.38 1.87
C ASP A 159 -2.75 -10.38 2.27
N MET A 160 -3.24 -9.24 2.74
CA MET A 160 -4.64 -9.09 3.11
C MET A 160 -5.55 -8.98 1.89
N MET A 161 -5.09 -8.34 0.82
CA MET A 161 -5.82 -8.23 -0.44
C MET A 161 -6.02 -9.62 -1.08
N PHE A 162 -4.99 -10.47 -1.13
CA PHE A 162 -5.12 -11.87 -1.57
C PHE A 162 -6.04 -12.69 -0.67
N ALA A 163 -5.99 -12.48 0.64
CA ALA A 163 -6.89 -13.16 1.58
C ALA A 163 -8.37 -12.76 1.40
N VAL A 164 -8.65 -11.55 0.90
CA VAL A 164 -10.00 -11.04 0.65
C VAL A 164 -10.51 -11.49 -0.72
N ASP A 165 -9.69 -11.32 -1.75
CA ASP A 165 -10.00 -11.71 -3.13
C ASP A 165 -8.72 -11.91 -3.95
N ASP A 166 -8.38 -13.16 -4.17
CA ASP A 166 -7.18 -13.56 -4.90
C ASP A 166 -7.22 -13.12 -6.37
N LYS A 167 -8.37 -13.27 -7.03
CA LYS A 167 -8.55 -12.93 -8.44
C LYS A 167 -8.55 -11.42 -8.68
N ALA A 168 -9.24 -10.66 -7.83
CA ALA A 168 -9.23 -9.20 -7.93
C ALA A 168 -7.84 -8.64 -7.66
N THR A 169 -7.10 -9.21 -6.71
CA THR A 169 -5.72 -8.82 -6.39
C THR A 169 -4.76 -9.15 -7.53
N ALA A 170 -4.83 -10.37 -8.07
CA ALA A 170 -4.01 -10.76 -9.22
C ALA A 170 -4.30 -9.87 -10.44
N ARG A 171 -5.57 -9.56 -10.70
CA ARG A 171 -5.97 -8.64 -11.76
C ARG A 171 -5.43 -7.22 -11.54
N PHE A 172 -5.47 -6.72 -10.30
CA PHE A 172 -4.90 -5.43 -9.96
C PHE A 172 -3.38 -5.38 -10.24
N ILE A 173 -2.63 -6.40 -9.84
CA ILE A 173 -1.18 -6.45 -10.07
C ILE A 173 -0.86 -6.47 -11.57
N LYS A 174 -1.60 -7.25 -12.36
CA LYS A 174 -1.45 -7.31 -13.82
C LYS A 174 -1.76 -5.95 -14.47
N ALA A 175 -2.84 -5.30 -14.04
CA ALA A 175 -3.21 -3.97 -14.51
C ALA A 175 -2.19 -2.91 -14.09
N PHE A 176 -1.63 -3.01 -12.89
CA PHE A 176 -0.58 -2.13 -12.41
C PHE A 176 0.66 -2.20 -13.32
N TRP A 177 1.15 -3.38 -13.64
CA TRP A 177 2.23 -3.54 -14.60
C TRP A 177 1.86 -2.99 -15.99
N ASN A 178 0.68 -3.33 -16.49
CA ASN A 178 0.21 -2.86 -17.79
C ASN A 178 0.14 -1.33 -17.89
N ALA A 179 -0.29 -0.66 -16.82
CA ALA A 179 -0.43 0.79 -16.79
C ALA A 179 0.89 1.53 -16.65
N HIS A 180 1.86 0.96 -15.92
CA HIS A 180 3.10 1.62 -15.54
C HIS A 180 4.31 1.26 -16.41
N VAL A 181 4.24 0.18 -17.20
CA VAL A 181 5.27 -0.15 -18.19
C VAL A 181 4.88 0.49 -19.51
N TYR A 182 5.69 1.47 -19.94
CA TYR A 182 5.50 2.15 -21.22
C TYR A 182 6.05 1.36 -22.40
N ASP A 183 7.23 0.82 -22.24
CA ASP A 183 7.89 -0.01 -23.26
C ASP A 183 8.34 -1.31 -22.61
N TRP A 184 7.67 -2.39 -22.94
CA TRP A 184 7.98 -3.73 -22.45
C TRP A 184 9.33 -4.24 -22.95
N LYS A 185 9.71 -3.85 -24.18
CA LYS A 185 10.96 -4.31 -24.79
C LYS A 185 12.17 -3.79 -24.04
N THR A 186 12.11 -2.59 -23.52
CA THR A 186 13.21 -1.92 -22.81
C THR A 186 12.98 -1.81 -21.31
N LEU A 187 11.79 -2.18 -20.84
CA LEU A 187 11.33 -1.94 -19.46
C LEU A 187 11.36 -0.47 -19.05
N GLU A 188 11.05 0.43 -19.98
CA GLU A 188 10.77 1.80 -19.60
C GLU A 188 9.51 1.84 -18.74
N THR A 189 9.63 2.37 -17.53
CA THR A 189 8.54 2.48 -16.56
C THR A 189 8.22 3.92 -16.22
N SER A 190 7.06 4.14 -15.63
CA SER A 190 6.69 5.43 -15.06
C SER A 190 6.01 5.25 -13.71
N ARG A 191 6.22 6.20 -12.81
CA ARG A 191 5.43 6.27 -11.57
C ARG A 191 3.97 6.63 -11.81
N HIS A 192 3.65 7.21 -12.95
CA HIS A 192 2.29 7.56 -13.34
C HIS A 192 1.77 6.52 -14.34
N GLY A 193 0.71 5.83 -13.98
CA GLY A 193 0.01 4.87 -14.80
C GLY A 193 -1.31 5.42 -15.33
N GLU A 194 -1.76 4.90 -16.45
CA GLU A 194 -2.97 5.32 -17.15
C GLU A 194 -4.15 4.44 -16.76
N TYR A 195 -5.25 5.04 -16.28
CA TYR A 195 -6.49 4.33 -16.02
C TYR A 195 -7.16 3.88 -17.32
N GLY A 196 -7.88 2.76 -17.27
CA GLY A 196 -8.64 2.25 -18.40
C GLY A 196 -7.78 1.71 -19.55
N LYS A 197 -6.45 1.60 -19.40
CA LYS A 197 -5.58 1.04 -20.42
C LYS A 197 -5.92 -0.43 -20.65
N ALA A 198 -6.31 -0.77 -21.88
CA ALA A 198 -6.61 -2.15 -22.25
C ALA A 198 -5.43 -3.07 -21.95
N MET A 199 -5.72 -4.27 -21.44
CA MET A 199 -4.70 -5.25 -21.11
C MET A 199 -3.93 -5.67 -22.36
N GLY A 200 -2.62 -5.46 -22.34
CA GLY A 200 -1.70 -5.88 -23.40
C GLY A 200 -1.18 -7.30 -23.21
N ALA A 201 -0.11 -7.62 -23.91
CA ALA A 201 0.51 -8.95 -23.88
C ALA A 201 1.20 -9.30 -22.54
N LEU A 202 1.42 -8.32 -21.67
CA LEU A 202 2.07 -8.48 -20.36
C LEU A 202 3.36 -9.32 -20.46
N TRP A 203 3.36 -10.46 -19.74
CA TRP A 203 4.50 -11.38 -19.63
C TRP A 203 4.91 -12.06 -20.93
N GLN A 204 4.10 -11.96 -21.97
CA GLN A 204 4.37 -12.49 -23.32
C GLN A 204 4.97 -11.44 -24.24
N SER A 205 5.23 -10.24 -23.74
CA SER A 205 5.89 -9.17 -24.51
C SER A 205 7.35 -9.50 -24.82
N ASP A 206 7.84 -8.98 -25.94
CA ASP A 206 9.26 -9.06 -26.29
C ASP A 206 10.10 -8.29 -25.27
N PHE A 207 11.30 -8.81 -25.00
CA PHE A 207 12.27 -8.16 -24.14
C PHE A 207 13.67 -8.25 -24.75
N VAL A 208 14.37 -7.14 -24.74
CA VAL A 208 15.77 -7.06 -25.16
C VAL A 208 16.58 -6.47 -24.02
N GLN A 209 17.45 -7.29 -23.45
CA GLN A 209 18.39 -6.81 -22.46
C GLN A 209 19.33 -5.77 -23.07
N GLN A 210 19.34 -4.59 -22.50
CA GLN A 210 20.21 -3.50 -22.94
C GLN A 210 20.62 -2.66 -21.71
N PRO A 211 21.61 -1.78 -21.84
CA PRO A 211 21.90 -0.83 -20.80
C PRO A 211 20.63 -0.07 -20.40
N PRO A 212 20.37 0.14 -19.12
CA PRO A 212 19.16 0.79 -18.67
C PRO A 212 19.16 2.26 -19.11
N PHE A 213 18.39 2.50 -20.13
CA PHE A 213 18.08 3.84 -20.58
C PHE A 213 16.58 3.94 -20.78
N PHE A 214 16.00 4.89 -20.11
CA PHE A 214 14.58 5.14 -20.16
C PHE A 214 14.35 6.42 -20.98
N ALA A 215 13.74 6.30 -22.13
CA ALA A 215 13.53 7.38 -23.09
C ALA A 215 12.51 8.44 -22.65
N THR A 216 12.07 8.42 -21.42
CA THR A 216 11.53 9.58 -20.71
C THR A 216 10.16 10.14 -21.09
N LYS A 217 9.23 9.31 -21.53
CA LYS A 217 7.82 9.72 -21.43
C LYS A 217 7.32 9.67 -19.99
N GLY A 218 7.99 8.88 -19.15
CA GLY A 218 7.63 8.66 -17.78
C GLY A 218 8.70 9.10 -16.79
N LEU A 219 8.32 9.05 -15.54
CA LEU A 219 9.22 9.28 -14.42
C LEU A 219 9.64 7.91 -13.89
N SER A 220 10.75 7.38 -14.44
CA SER A 220 11.30 6.07 -14.08
C SER A 220 12.10 6.17 -12.79
N PHE A 221 11.40 6.24 -11.68
CA PHE A 221 12.00 6.24 -10.34
C PHE A 221 12.23 4.81 -9.83
N LEU A 222 13.30 4.63 -9.07
CA LEU A 222 13.58 3.36 -8.40
C LEU A 222 12.43 2.89 -7.49
N ASN A 223 11.75 3.81 -6.81
CA ASN A 223 10.61 3.46 -5.97
C ASN A 223 9.44 2.86 -6.77
N ALA A 224 9.10 3.42 -7.94
CA ALA A 224 8.07 2.83 -8.80
C ALA A 224 8.48 1.45 -9.33
N GLY A 225 9.73 1.30 -9.74
CA GLY A 225 10.29 -0.01 -10.15
C GLY A 225 10.26 -1.03 -9.02
N ASN A 226 10.56 -0.60 -7.80
CA ASN A 226 10.49 -1.47 -6.63
C ASN A 226 9.06 -1.92 -6.32
N ASP A 227 8.06 -1.04 -6.45
CA ASP A 227 6.65 -1.40 -6.30
C ASP A 227 6.22 -2.45 -7.34
N LEU A 228 6.66 -2.30 -8.59
CA LEU A 228 6.42 -3.28 -9.66
C LEU A 228 7.08 -4.63 -9.33
N ILE A 229 8.35 -4.64 -8.96
CA ILE A 229 9.09 -5.87 -8.59
C ILE A 229 8.39 -6.58 -7.43
N TYR A 230 8.04 -5.82 -6.38
CA TYR A 230 7.38 -6.36 -5.19
C TYR A 230 6.03 -6.98 -5.54
N SER A 231 5.18 -6.26 -6.27
CA SER A 231 3.86 -6.75 -6.65
C SER A 231 3.91 -8.03 -7.49
N ALA A 232 4.79 -8.09 -8.48
CA ALA A 232 4.94 -9.28 -9.32
C ALA A 232 5.55 -10.47 -8.57
N SER A 233 6.44 -10.22 -7.61
CA SER A 233 6.97 -11.27 -6.73
C SER A 233 5.88 -11.89 -5.87
N LEU A 234 4.95 -11.09 -5.35
CA LEU A 234 3.80 -11.58 -4.60
C LEU A 234 2.76 -12.27 -5.49
N LEU A 235 2.56 -11.78 -6.72
CA LEU A 235 1.71 -12.50 -7.68
C LEU A 235 2.24 -13.91 -7.95
N TYR A 236 3.55 -14.07 -8.10
CA TYR A 236 4.16 -15.40 -8.19
C TYR A 236 3.96 -16.23 -6.91
N GLN A 237 4.14 -15.61 -5.75
CA GLN A 237 4.01 -16.31 -4.46
C GLN A 237 2.59 -16.83 -4.21
N TYR A 238 1.57 -16.06 -4.55
CA TYR A 238 0.17 -16.38 -4.25
C TYR A 238 -0.57 -17.10 -5.38
N ASP A 239 -0.24 -16.78 -6.63
CA ASP A 239 -0.94 -17.29 -7.84
C ASP A 239 -0.07 -18.23 -8.69
N GLY A 240 1.23 -18.34 -8.38
CA GLY A 240 2.17 -19.16 -9.15
C GLY A 240 2.52 -18.61 -10.53
N ASP A 241 2.22 -17.33 -10.83
CA ASP A 241 2.48 -16.71 -12.13
C ASP A 241 3.99 -16.58 -12.41
N ALA A 242 4.55 -17.57 -13.08
CA ALA A 242 5.97 -17.62 -13.42
C ALA A 242 6.42 -16.48 -14.36
N GLY A 243 5.50 -15.96 -15.18
CA GLY A 243 5.74 -14.79 -16.02
C GLY A 243 6.01 -13.55 -15.19
N ALA A 244 5.18 -13.32 -14.15
CA ALA A 244 5.36 -12.21 -13.23
C ALA A 244 6.75 -12.22 -12.57
N LEU A 245 7.18 -13.40 -12.06
CA LEU A 245 8.52 -13.54 -11.46
C LEU A 245 9.64 -13.27 -12.47
N THR A 246 9.50 -13.75 -13.71
CA THR A 246 10.48 -13.52 -14.77
C THR A 246 10.65 -12.02 -15.04
N TRP A 247 9.54 -11.29 -15.16
CA TRP A 247 9.58 -9.86 -15.44
C TRP A 247 10.03 -9.03 -14.23
N ALA A 248 9.69 -9.45 -13.01
CA ALA A 248 10.24 -8.86 -11.79
C ALA A 248 11.78 -8.96 -11.75
N LYS A 249 12.34 -10.11 -12.10
CA LYS A 249 13.80 -10.30 -12.19
C LYS A 249 14.43 -9.42 -13.27
N ARG A 250 13.85 -9.36 -14.46
CA ARG A 250 14.31 -8.49 -15.54
C ARG A 250 14.37 -7.02 -15.10
N LEU A 251 13.32 -6.54 -14.45
CA LEU A 251 13.28 -5.16 -13.96
C LEU A 251 14.30 -4.93 -12.84
N ALA A 252 14.48 -5.89 -11.93
CA ALA A 252 15.48 -5.79 -10.87
C ALA A 252 16.90 -5.71 -11.46
N GLU A 253 17.20 -6.49 -12.48
CA GLU A 253 18.48 -6.45 -13.20
C GLU A 253 18.75 -5.10 -13.83
N GLN A 254 17.72 -4.44 -14.41
CA GLN A 254 17.82 -3.09 -14.96
C GLN A 254 18.30 -2.06 -13.92
N TYR A 255 17.98 -2.23 -12.65
CA TYR A 255 18.47 -1.35 -11.58
C TYR A 255 19.81 -1.79 -11.02
N VAL A 256 20.18 -3.06 -11.18
CA VAL A 256 21.48 -3.59 -10.72
C VAL A 256 22.61 -3.23 -11.67
N LEU A 257 22.37 -3.31 -12.99
CA LEU A 257 23.39 -3.09 -14.01
C LEU A 257 24.11 -1.73 -13.94
N PRO A 258 23.43 -0.59 -13.72
CA PRO A 258 24.06 0.74 -13.72
C PRO A 258 24.65 1.13 -12.36
N ARG A 259 24.74 0.19 -11.42
CA ARG A 259 25.36 0.49 -10.13
C ARG A 259 26.83 0.84 -10.28
N ASP A 260 27.26 1.84 -9.52
CA ASP A 260 28.68 2.18 -9.42
C ASP A 260 29.49 0.98 -8.94
N LYS A 261 30.51 0.60 -9.69
CA LYS A 261 31.31 -0.60 -9.44
C LYS A 261 32.10 -0.57 -8.13
N LYS A 262 32.43 0.64 -7.65
CA LYS A 262 33.23 0.84 -6.45
C LYS A 262 32.39 0.88 -5.18
N THR A 263 31.29 1.61 -5.23
CA THR A 263 30.41 1.83 -4.07
C THR A 263 29.21 0.87 -4.01
N GLY A 264 28.84 0.26 -5.13
CA GLY A 264 27.62 -0.55 -5.26
C GLY A 264 26.33 0.27 -5.27
N LEU A 265 26.40 1.61 -5.20
CA LEU A 265 25.23 2.46 -5.20
C LEU A 265 24.57 2.49 -6.58
N GLY A 266 23.24 2.40 -6.58
CA GLY A 266 22.40 2.53 -7.77
C GLY A 266 21.94 3.97 -7.99
N VAL A 267 21.36 4.21 -9.16
CA VAL A 267 20.70 5.48 -9.48
C VAL A 267 19.25 5.46 -8.97
N TYR A 268 18.79 6.64 -8.55
CA TYR A 268 17.40 6.78 -8.08
C TYR A 268 16.41 6.98 -9.25
N GLN A 269 16.83 7.69 -10.27
CA GLN A 269 16.01 8.03 -11.43
C GLN A 269 16.82 7.97 -12.70
N PHE A 270 16.23 7.39 -13.74
CA PHE A 270 16.78 7.39 -15.08
C PHE A 270 16.07 8.47 -15.91
N THR A 271 16.80 9.49 -16.32
CA THR A 271 16.28 10.60 -17.13
C THR A 271 17.13 10.89 -18.35
N GLN A 272 18.30 10.26 -18.44
CA GLN A 272 19.28 10.47 -19.50
C GLN A 272 20.06 9.16 -19.77
N PRO A 273 20.63 8.99 -20.98
CA PRO A 273 21.59 7.92 -21.25
C PRO A 273 22.74 7.96 -20.24
N LEU A 274 23.15 6.80 -19.78
CA LEU A 274 24.34 6.64 -18.94
C LEU A 274 25.57 6.57 -19.83
#